data_4f81310ede23193f0239c3694f39c58a
#
_entry.id   4f81310ede23193f0239c3694f39c58a
#
_cell.length_a   1.000
_cell.length_b   1.000
_cell.length_c   1.000
_cell.angle_alpha   90.00
_cell.angle_beta   90.00
_cell.angle_gamma   90.00
#
_symmetry.space_group_name_H-M   'P 1'
#
loop_
_entity.id
_entity.type
_entity.pdbx_description
1 polymer ?
#
loop_
_entity_poly.entity_id
_entity_poly.type
_entity_poly.pdbx_seq_one_letter_code
_entity_poly.pdbx_strand_id
1 'polypeptide(L)'
;MANLGHGGNAKEISRSMGIDYNNIIDFSANINPLGMPESAKEAIVNNLDAVEKYPDITYFELRNSIRDFENSKIHNEELKINNEEIILGNGAAEVLFNIVKAIEPKEVLIPAPTFSEYEEAVDAVDGKVKLYYLKEENQFTIQEDILDCINEKMDLIFICNPNNPTGVITDKNLLKKILDKSLENNAYVVIDESFLHFIKEDFSMITFIKNYKNLIIIKSLTKFFAIPGIRIGYGLNSDKMLLEKVNRITPAWNINILAEEAVKSALKDNKYIEASIEFMKKEKDYLYNEIKEIYGIKAFKPSVNFIFFKLDSKEGLLDMDIKNKLIEKNILIRSCSNYHGLDNTYYRIAVRNHKDNIVIVNTLKEILQR
;
A
#
# COMPACT_ATOMS: atom_id res chain seq x y z
N MET A 1 -8.92 20.93 9.59
CA MET A 1 -7.45 20.78 9.44
C MET A 1 -7.23 19.55 8.61
N ALA A 2 -6.45 19.62 7.53
CA ALA A 2 -6.16 18.44 6.73
C ALA A 2 -5.53 17.36 7.61
N ASN A 3 -5.96 16.13 7.45
CA ASN A 3 -5.49 14.99 8.23
C ASN A 3 -3.99 14.76 7.94
N LEU A 4 -3.11 15.26 8.81
CA LEU A 4 -1.64 15.14 8.70
C LEU A 4 -1.14 13.72 8.97
N GLY A 5 -2.05 12.76 8.94
CA GLY A 5 -1.83 11.36 9.32
C GLY A 5 -1.04 10.51 8.33
N HIS A 6 -0.72 11.02 7.12
CA HIS A 6 -0.02 10.24 6.09
C HIS A 6 1.45 10.62 5.93
N GLY A 7 2.28 9.69 5.42
CA GLY A 7 3.62 10.00 4.92
C GLY A 7 3.55 10.75 3.57
N GLY A 8 4.68 11.35 3.14
CA GLY A 8 4.75 12.08 1.88
C GLY A 8 4.33 13.55 1.97
N ASN A 9 4.26 14.12 3.18
CA ASN A 9 3.96 15.52 3.44
C ASN A 9 5.21 16.44 3.51
N ALA A 10 6.30 16.03 2.88
CA ALA A 10 7.58 16.76 2.89
C ALA A 10 7.45 18.23 2.43
N LYS A 11 6.58 18.54 1.45
CA LYS A 11 6.32 19.93 1.01
C LYS A 11 5.68 20.81 2.09
N GLU A 12 4.82 20.24 2.92
CA GLU A 12 4.17 20.95 4.03
C GLU A 12 5.17 21.22 5.15
N ILE A 13 5.95 20.19 5.51
CA ILE A 13 7.03 20.31 6.50
C ILE A 13 8.07 21.33 6.05
N SER A 14 8.51 21.26 4.79
CA SER A 14 9.41 22.25 4.17
C SER A 14 8.90 23.68 4.40
N ARG A 15 7.63 23.95 4.11
CA ARG A 15 7.01 25.27 4.31
C ARG A 15 6.93 25.70 5.77
N SER A 16 6.54 24.77 6.65
CA SER A 16 6.36 25.07 8.09
C SER A 16 7.68 25.35 8.81
N MET A 17 8.76 24.74 8.35
CA MET A 17 10.10 24.86 8.97
C MET A 17 11.06 25.78 8.22
N GLY A 18 10.66 26.31 7.06
CA GLY A 18 11.53 27.16 6.23
C GLY A 18 12.73 26.42 5.62
N ILE A 19 12.62 25.10 5.43
CA ILE A 19 13.65 24.25 4.84
C ILE A 19 13.39 24.11 3.32
N ASP A 20 14.43 24.17 2.47
CA ASP A 20 14.25 23.86 1.05
C ASP A 20 13.82 22.37 0.89
N TYR A 21 12.69 22.18 0.22
CA TYR A 21 12.13 20.85 -0.07
C TYR A 21 13.15 19.92 -0.73
N ASN A 22 14.01 20.43 -1.59
CA ASN A 22 15.02 19.65 -2.32
C ASN A 22 16.13 19.09 -1.41
N ASN A 23 16.28 19.65 -0.20
CA ASN A 23 17.26 19.20 0.78
C ASN A 23 16.70 18.14 1.74
N ILE A 24 15.40 17.84 1.67
CA ILE A 24 14.76 16.85 2.54
C ILE A 24 14.96 15.44 1.98
N ILE A 25 15.53 14.56 2.80
CA ILE A 25 15.56 13.12 2.54
C ILE A 25 14.29 12.51 3.14
N ASP A 26 13.30 12.23 2.29
CA ASP A 26 11.99 11.75 2.75
C ASP A 26 11.94 10.22 2.84
N PHE A 27 12.06 9.69 4.08
CA PHE A 27 11.83 8.29 4.42
C PHE A 27 10.38 8.00 4.84
N SER A 28 9.48 9.00 4.84
CA SER A 28 8.08 8.81 5.24
C SER A 28 7.22 8.20 4.13
N ALA A 29 7.60 8.39 2.87
CA ALA A 29 6.90 7.93 1.67
C ALA A 29 7.55 6.67 1.08
N ASN A 30 6.80 5.57 1.02
CA ASN A 30 7.28 4.25 0.57
C ASN A 30 7.24 4.15 -0.97
N ILE A 31 8.07 4.94 -1.65
CA ILE A 31 8.15 5.00 -3.12
C ILE A 31 9.43 4.29 -3.58
N ASN A 32 9.39 3.64 -4.74
CA ASN A 32 10.54 2.98 -5.33
C ASN A 32 11.70 3.99 -5.55
N PRO A 33 12.86 3.78 -4.93
CA PRO A 33 13.98 4.72 -5.03
C PRO A 33 14.67 4.73 -6.39
N LEU A 34 14.38 3.79 -7.30
CA LEU A 34 14.85 3.83 -8.69
C LEU A 34 14.19 4.95 -9.50
N GLY A 35 13.11 5.56 -8.97
CA GLY A 35 12.35 6.58 -9.66
C GLY A 35 11.41 6.03 -10.72
N MET A 36 10.77 6.93 -11.47
CA MET A 36 9.86 6.56 -12.55
C MET A 36 10.62 5.84 -13.69
N PRO A 37 10.09 4.72 -14.24
CA PRO A 37 10.69 4.07 -15.41
C PRO A 37 10.88 5.05 -16.57
N GLU A 38 12.01 4.99 -17.27
CA GLU A 38 12.23 5.87 -18.43
C GLU A 38 11.19 5.62 -19.52
N SER A 39 10.75 4.36 -19.70
CA SER A 39 9.66 3.98 -20.59
C SER A 39 8.34 4.72 -20.29
N ALA A 40 8.00 4.89 -19.00
CA ALA A 40 6.81 5.63 -18.58
C ALA A 40 6.98 7.14 -18.80
N LYS A 41 8.16 7.68 -18.55
CA LYS A 41 8.48 9.08 -18.74
C LYS A 41 8.43 9.47 -20.23
N GLU A 42 9.02 8.66 -21.10
CA GLU A 42 8.93 8.83 -22.55
C GLU A 42 7.47 8.75 -23.03
N ALA A 43 6.68 7.81 -22.49
CA ALA A 43 5.26 7.70 -22.83
C ALA A 43 4.48 8.97 -22.45
N ILE A 44 4.74 9.58 -21.29
CA ILE A 44 4.15 10.86 -20.89
C ILE A 44 4.54 11.96 -21.86
N VAL A 45 5.82 12.11 -22.14
CA VAL A 45 6.35 13.20 -22.99
C VAL A 45 5.80 13.10 -24.41
N ASN A 46 5.75 11.88 -24.97
CA ASN A 46 5.28 11.65 -26.33
C ASN A 46 3.75 11.79 -26.49
N ASN A 47 2.99 11.83 -25.40
CA ASN A 47 1.53 11.95 -25.39
C ASN A 47 1.04 13.24 -24.72
N LEU A 48 1.90 14.26 -24.56
CA LEU A 48 1.47 15.53 -23.96
C LEU A 48 0.32 16.19 -24.73
N ASP A 49 0.32 16.13 -26.05
CA ASP A 49 -0.75 16.71 -26.89
C ASP A 49 -2.08 15.95 -26.76
N ALA A 50 -2.05 14.72 -26.22
CA ALA A 50 -3.27 13.94 -26.00
C ALA A 50 -4.17 14.53 -24.88
N VAL A 51 -3.62 15.40 -24.00
CA VAL A 51 -4.41 16.08 -22.95
C VAL A 51 -5.49 17.02 -23.51
N GLU A 52 -5.40 17.40 -24.78
CA GLU A 52 -6.43 18.20 -25.46
C GLU A 52 -7.71 17.42 -25.75
N LYS A 53 -7.70 16.10 -25.55
CA LYS A 53 -8.81 15.19 -25.85
C LYS A 53 -9.26 14.44 -24.62
N TYR A 54 -10.54 14.06 -24.58
CA TYR A 54 -11.01 13.10 -23.59
C TYR A 54 -10.34 11.73 -23.78
N PRO A 55 -9.97 11.03 -22.69
CA PRO A 55 -9.53 9.64 -22.77
C PRO A 55 -10.63 8.71 -23.33
N ASP A 56 -10.25 7.49 -23.70
CA ASP A 56 -11.23 6.42 -23.97
C ASP A 56 -12.04 6.15 -22.70
N ILE A 57 -13.37 6.34 -22.79
CA ILE A 57 -14.27 6.14 -21.64
C ILE A 57 -14.27 4.71 -21.12
N THR A 58 -13.89 3.73 -21.96
CA THR A 58 -13.80 2.30 -21.61
C THR A 58 -12.42 1.91 -21.08
N TYR A 59 -11.40 2.75 -21.31
CA TYR A 59 -10.00 2.45 -21.01
C TYR A 59 -9.55 1.09 -21.54
N PHE A 60 -9.96 0.75 -22.76
CA PHE A 60 -9.76 -0.58 -23.34
C PHE A 60 -8.30 -1.01 -23.35
N GLU A 61 -7.39 -0.14 -23.80
CA GLU A 61 -5.95 -0.44 -23.85
C GLU A 61 -5.31 -0.55 -22.46
N LEU A 62 -5.73 0.28 -21.52
CA LEU A 62 -5.26 0.21 -20.14
C LEU A 62 -5.71 -1.10 -19.46
N ARG A 63 -6.97 -1.49 -19.64
CA ARG A 63 -7.51 -2.76 -19.13
C ARG A 63 -6.77 -3.96 -19.73
N ASN A 64 -6.52 -3.97 -21.04
CA ASN A 64 -5.72 -5.00 -21.69
C ASN A 64 -4.32 -5.09 -21.08
N SER A 65 -3.65 -3.95 -20.88
CA SER A 65 -2.29 -3.92 -20.32
C SER A 65 -2.23 -4.46 -18.90
N ILE A 66 -3.20 -4.10 -18.05
CA ILE A 66 -3.31 -4.60 -16.67
C ILE A 66 -3.64 -6.10 -16.69
N ARG A 67 -4.62 -6.54 -17.49
CA ARG A 67 -4.98 -7.95 -17.65
C ARG A 67 -3.77 -8.79 -18.07
N ASP A 68 -3.07 -8.36 -19.09
CA ASP A 68 -1.95 -9.12 -19.65
C ASP A 68 -0.79 -9.19 -18.63
N PHE A 69 -0.53 -8.09 -17.91
CA PHE A 69 0.46 -8.06 -16.83
C PHE A 69 0.12 -9.02 -15.69
N GLU A 70 -1.13 -9.04 -15.21
CA GLU A 70 -1.53 -9.94 -14.15
C GLU A 70 -1.60 -11.39 -14.63
N ASN A 71 -2.14 -11.64 -15.81
CA ASN A 71 -2.25 -12.97 -16.39
C ASN A 71 -0.89 -13.59 -16.76
N SER A 72 0.15 -12.78 -16.96
CA SER A 72 1.50 -13.30 -17.18
C SER A 72 2.05 -14.12 -16.01
N LYS A 73 1.50 -13.94 -14.82
CA LYS A 73 1.87 -14.64 -13.57
C LYS A 73 0.95 -15.84 -13.27
N ILE A 74 -0.09 -16.05 -14.07
CA ILE A 74 -1.11 -17.10 -13.84
C ILE A 74 -0.91 -18.20 -14.90
N HIS A 75 -0.51 -19.39 -14.45
CA HIS A 75 -0.24 -20.52 -15.34
C HIS A 75 -1.51 -21.29 -15.77
N ASN A 76 -2.57 -21.26 -14.96
CA ASN A 76 -3.83 -21.93 -15.27
C ASN A 76 -4.75 -20.96 -16.03
N GLU A 77 -5.08 -21.29 -17.29
CA GLU A 77 -5.93 -20.46 -18.16
C GLU A 77 -7.32 -20.17 -17.57
N GLU A 78 -7.92 -21.11 -16.84
CA GLU A 78 -9.25 -20.97 -16.23
C GLU A 78 -9.27 -19.92 -15.09
N LEU A 79 -8.09 -19.61 -14.52
CA LEU A 79 -7.95 -18.65 -13.43
C LEU A 79 -7.56 -17.25 -13.92
N LYS A 80 -7.32 -17.08 -15.23
CA LYS A 80 -6.97 -15.78 -15.83
C LYS A 80 -8.14 -14.81 -15.72
N ILE A 81 -7.79 -13.55 -15.41
CA ILE A 81 -8.76 -12.47 -15.32
C ILE A 81 -9.15 -11.92 -16.70
N ASN A 82 -10.34 -11.33 -16.79
CA ASN A 82 -10.86 -10.65 -17.96
C ASN A 82 -10.91 -9.12 -17.72
N ASN A 83 -11.07 -8.34 -18.77
CA ASN A 83 -11.16 -6.88 -18.69
C ASN A 83 -12.32 -6.38 -17.82
N GLU A 84 -13.45 -7.09 -17.84
CA GLU A 84 -14.65 -6.76 -17.09
C GLU A 84 -14.47 -6.93 -15.58
N GLU A 85 -13.48 -7.71 -15.15
CA GLU A 85 -13.16 -7.97 -13.74
C GLU A 85 -12.23 -6.91 -13.14
N ILE A 86 -11.77 -5.94 -13.95
CA ILE A 86 -10.88 -4.87 -13.54
C ILE A 86 -11.69 -3.63 -13.17
N ILE A 87 -11.49 -3.09 -11.98
CA ILE A 87 -12.00 -1.80 -11.51
C ILE A 87 -10.85 -0.80 -11.63
N LEU A 88 -11.03 0.29 -12.36
CA LEU A 88 -10.01 1.31 -12.51
C LEU A 88 -10.28 2.51 -11.59
N GLY A 89 -9.21 3.15 -11.07
CA GLY A 89 -9.36 4.32 -10.23
C GLY A 89 -8.20 5.31 -10.30
N ASN A 90 -8.49 6.56 -10.03
CA ASN A 90 -7.54 7.66 -9.88
C ASN A 90 -6.72 7.49 -8.58
N GLY A 91 -5.91 6.44 -8.57
CA GLY A 91 -5.25 5.86 -7.41
C GLY A 91 -6.07 4.74 -6.76
N ALA A 92 -5.38 3.87 -5.99
CA ALA A 92 -6.03 2.78 -5.25
C ALA A 92 -7.05 3.31 -4.21
N ALA A 93 -6.90 4.53 -3.72
CA ALA A 93 -7.84 5.16 -2.80
C ALA A 93 -9.22 5.35 -3.45
N GLU A 94 -9.32 5.85 -4.69
CA GLU A 94 -10.62 5.95 -5.37
C GLU A 94 -11.27 4.57 -5.56
N VAL A 95 -10.49 3.55 -5.91
CA VAL A 95 -10.99 2.16 -6.00
C VAL A 95 -11.57 1.72 -4.66
N LEU A 96 -10.83 1.95 -3.56
CA LEU A 96 -11.25 1.62 -2.21
C LEU A 96 -12.59 2.28 -1.84
N PHE A 97 -12.68 3.61 -1.99
CA PHE A 97 -13.88 4.37 -1.65
C PHE A 97 -15.08 3.96 -2.52
N ASN A 98 -14.89 3.72 -3.82
CA ASN A 98 -15.94 3.26 -4.71
C ASN A 98 -16.44 1.86 -4.37
N ILE A 99 -15.56 0.93 -3.97
CA ILE A 99 -15.94 -0.40 -3.48
C ILE A 99 -16.79 -0.29 -2.21
N VAL A 100 -16.34 0.47 -1.22
CA VAL A 100 -17.08 0.66 0.04
C VAL A 100 -18.43 1.31 -0.23
N LYS A 101 -18.50 2.32 -1.08
CA LYS A 101 -19.75 2.99 -1.48
C LYS A 101 -20.70 2.05 -2.25
N ALA A 102 -20.17 1.11 -3.05
CA ALA A 102 -20.99 0.14 -3.78
C ALA A 102 -21.55 -0.97 -2.88
N ILE A 103 -20.81 -1.34 -1.82
CA ILE A 103 -21.22 -2.35 -0.83
C ILE A 103 -22.15 -1.73 0.22
N GLU A 104 -21.90 -0.48 0.65
CA GLU A 104 -22.59 0.22 1.75
C GLU A 104 -22.62 -0.62 3.05
N PRO A 105 -21.43 -1.09 3.54
CA PRO A 105 -21.36 -2.00 4.66
C PRO A 105 -21.83 -1.33 5.95
N LYS A 106 -22.51 -2.11 6.81
CA LYS A 106 -22.95 -1.66 8.14
C LYS A 106 -21.96 -2.01 9.23
N GLU A 107 -21.36 -3.20 9.17
CA GLU A 107 -20.30 -3.63 10.09
C GLU A 107 -19.09 -4.13 9.30
N VAL A 108 -17.90 -3.60 9.63
CA VAL A 108 -16.64 -3.86 8.93
C VAL A 108 -15.57 -4.31 9.91
N LEU A 109 -14.89 -5.41 9.63
CA LEU A 109 -13.75 -5.88 10.41
C LEU A 109 -12.44 -5.38 9.79
N ILE A 110 -11.61 -4.72 10.61
CA ILE A 110 -10.31 -4.19 10.20
C ILE A 110 -9.23 -4.64 11.19
N PRO A 111 -8.21 -5.42 10.77
CA PRO A 111 -7.02 -5.65 11.58
C PRO A 111 -6.26 -4.35 11.80
N ALA A 112 -5.87 -4.05 13.04
CA ALA A 112 -5.14 -2.84 13.42
C ALA A 112 -3.85 -3.18 14.20
N PRO A 113 -2.74 -2.48 13.96
CA PRO A 113 -2.59 -1.30 13.11
C PRO A 113 -2.61 -1.62 11.61
N THR A 114 -3.28 -0.76 10.83
CA THR A 114 -3.30 -0.83 9.37
C THR A 114 -3.56 0.55 8.75
N PHE A 115 -3.69 0.61 7.42
CA PHE A 115 -3.88 1.83 6.67
C PHE A 115 -5.20 2.54 7.02
N SER A 116 -5.14 3.81 7.42
CA SER A 116 -6.28 4.55 7.99
C SER A 116 -7.42 4.81 7.00
N GLU A 117 -7.13 4.85 5.69
CA GLU A 117 -8.17 5.15 4.69
C GLU A 117 -9.25 4.06 4.61
N TYR A 118 -9.03 2.85 5.16
CA TYR A 118 -10.11 1.85 5.25
C TYR A 118 -11.22 2.32 6.18
N GLU A 119 -10.85 2.83 7.37
CA GLU A 119 -11.79 3.42 8.33
C GLU A 119 -12.46 4.67 7.76
N GLU A 120 -11.66 5.57 7.13
CA GLU A 120 -12.17 6.78 6.49
C GLU A 120 -13.20 6.46 5.37
N ALA A 121 -12.98 5.39 4.59
CA ALA A 121 -13.92 4.96 3.57
C ALA A 121 -15.22 4.39 4.16
N VAL A 122 -15.13 3.65 5.28
CA VAL A 122 -16.27 3.11 6.01
C VAL A 122 -17.09 4.22 6.66
N ASP A 123 -16.42 5.19 7.28
CA ASP A 123 -17.07 6.37 7.88
C ASP A 123 -17.83 7.20 6.83
N ALA A 124 -17.32 7.27 5.59
CA ALA A 124 -17.95 8.00 4.50
C ALA A 124 -19.33 7.42 4.07
N VAL A 125 -19.68 6.24 4.53
CA VAL A 125 -20.98 5.57 4.29
C VAL A 125 -21.72 5.24 5.58
N ASP A 126 -21.37 5.89 6.71
CA ASP A 126 -21.95 5.67 8.04
C ASP A 126 -21.86 4.20 8.51
N GLY A 127 -20.84 3.46 8.07
CA GLY A 127 -20.53 2.11 8.51
C GLY A 127 -19.85 2.10 9.88
N LYS A 128 -19.86 0.96 10.56
CA LYS A 128 -19.22 0.76 11.87
C LYS A 128 -18.00 -0.13 11.74
N VAL A 129 -16.87 0.33 12.27
CA VAL A 129 -15.63 -0.44 12.29
C VAL A 129 -15.51 -1.24 13.58
N LYS A 130 -15.18 -2.52 13.44
CA LYS A 130 -14.73 -3.42 14.51
C LYS A 130 -13.24 -3.69 14.29
N LEU A 131 -12.42 -3.31 15.25
CA LEU A 131 -10.96 -3.52 15.16
C LEU A 131 -10.57 -4.89 15.70
N TYR A 132 -9.72 -5.61 14.95
CA TYR A 132 -8.99 -6.78 15.41
C TYR A 132 -7.53 -6.37 15.66
N TYR A 133 -7.11 -6.32 16.94
CA TYR A 133 -5.77 -5.80 17.29
C TYR A 133 -4.67 -6.84 17.06
N LEU A 134 -3.76 -6.51 16.15
CA LEU A 134 -2.52 -7.24 15.93
C LEU A 134 -1.55 -6.99 17.10
N LYS A 135 -0.92 -8.04 17.60
CA LYS A 135 -0.10 -7.97 18.79
C LYS A 135 1.40 -8.00 18.46
N GLU A 136 2.17 -7.20 19.16
CA GLU A 136 3.64 -7.17 19.02
C GLU A 136 4.28 -8.54 19.33
N GLU A 137 3.76 -9.28 20.31
CA GLU A 137 4.21 -10.63 20.67
C GLU A 137 4.10 -11.63 19.53
N ASN A 138 3.12 -11.43 18.63
CA ASN A 138 2.92 -12.21 17.42
C ASN A 138 3.54 -11.53 16.18
N GLN A 139 4.50 -10.61 16.34
CA GLN A 139 5.12 -9.85 15.27
C GLN A 139 4.10 -9.13 14.36
N PHE A 140 2.96 -8.69 14.91
CA PHE A 140 1.85 -8.07 14.20
C PHE A 140 1.28 -8.92 13.05
N THR A 141 1.37 -10.25 13.14
CA THR A 141 0.70 -11.17 12.21
C THR A 141 -0.76 -11.39 12.62
N ILE A 142 -1.63 -11.53 11.63
CA ILE A 142 -3.00 -11.99 11.86
C ILE A 142 -2.95 -13.45 12.37
N GLN A 143 -3.69 -13.75 13.44
CA GLN A 143 -3.80 -15.09 14.00
C GLN A 143 -5.14 -15.73 13.62
N GLU A 144 -5.27 -17.05 13.81
CA GLU A 144 -6.49 -17.78 13.45
C GLU A 144 -7.74 -17.34 14.23
N ASP A 145 -7.58 -16.74 15.41
CA ASP A 145 -8.69 -16.21 16.21
C ASP A 145 -9.43 -15.04 15.55
N ILE A 146 -8.92 -14.46 14.48
CA ILE A 146 -9.68 -13.51 13.64
C ILE A 146 -10.96 -14.14 13.08
N LEU A 147 -10.96 -15.46 12.85
CA LEU A 147 -12.13 -16.18 12.35
C LEU A 147 -13.32 -16.10 13.30
N ASP A 148 -13.09 -15.98 14.61
CA ASP A 148 -14.14 -15.80 15.62
C ASP A 148 -14.79 -14.42 15.56
N CYS A 149 -14.13 -13.46 14.90
CA CYS A 149 -14.66 -12.13 14.66
C CYS A 149 -15.59 -12.05 13.44
N ILE A 150 -15.55 -13.06 12.55
CA ILE A 150 -16.32 -13.10 11.31
C ILE A 150 -17.63 -13.86 11.56
N ASN A 151 -18.74 -13.14 11.52
CA ASN A 151 -20.09 -13.66 11.79
C ASN A 151 -21.09 -12.96 10.86
N GLU A 152 -22.38 -13.35 10.97
CA GLU A 152 -23.47 -12.90 10.12
C GLU A 152 -23.74 -11.38 10.11
N LYS A 153 -23.12 -10.62 11.01
CA LYS A 153 -23.25 -9.16 11.05
C LYS A 153 -22.17 -8.45 10.21
N MET A 154 -21.07 -9.16 9.88
CA MET A 154 -19.98 -8.56 9.10
C MET A 154 -20.36 -8.50 7.62
N ASP A 155 -20.33 -7.31 7.04
CA ASP A 155 -20.57 -7.08 5.62
C ASP A 155 -19.26 -7.04 4.84
N LEU A 156 -18.15 -6.61 5.49
CA LEU A 156 -16.88 -6.38 4.85
C LEU A 156 -15.71 -6.62 5.81
N ILE A 157 -14.66 -7.24 5.31
CA ILE A 157 -13.39 -7.43 6.00
C ILE A 157 -12.27 -6.78 5.16
N PHE A 158 -11.43 -5.94 5.76
CA PHE A 158 -10.21 -5.44 5.12
C PHE A 158 -8.98 -6.21 5.58
N ILE A 159 -8.12 -6.58 4.65
CA ILE A 159 -6.80 -7.17 4.92
C ILE A 159 -5.76 -6.43 4.07
N CYS A 160 -4.86 -5.71 4.70
CA CYS A 160 -3.70 -5.12 4.03
C CYS A 160 -2.60 -6.19 3.95
N ASN A 161 -2.23 -6.61 2.74
CA ASN A 161 -1.29 -7.71 2.56
C ASN A 161 -0.32 -7.49 1.38
N PRO A 162 0.91 -7.09 1.63
CA PRO A 162 1.56 -6.87 2.94
C PRO A 162 1.03 -5.67 3.72
N ASN A 163 0.99 -5.79 5.06
CA ASN A 163 0.39 -4.78 5.92
C ASN A 163 1.22 -3.49 6.01
N ASN A 164 0.57 -2.37 6.00
CA ASN A 164 1.14 -1.05 6.30
C ASN A 164 0.54 -0.55 7.63
N PRO A 165 1.33 -0.29 8.72
CA PRO A 165 2.77 0.03 8.67
C PRO A 165 3.73 -1.12 8.98
N THR A 166 3.26 -2.32 9.31
CA THR A 166 4.10 -3.38 9.91
C THR A 166 4.98 -4.12 8.91
N GLY A 167 4.64 -4.10 7.62
CA GLY A 167 5.37 -4.82 6.56
C GLY A 167 5.18 -6.34 6.57
N VAL A 168 4.23 -6.85 7.34
CA VAL A 168 4.00 -8.29 7.52
C VAL A 168 3.11 -8.84 6.42
N ILE A 169 3.40 -10.07 5.97
CA ILE A 169 2.56 -10.85 5.06
C ILE A 169 1.71 -11.83 5.87
N THR A 170 0.44 -11.90 5.56
CA THR A 170 -0.48 -12.90 6.12
C THR A 170 -0.33 -14.22 5.33
N ASP A 171 -0.35 -15.33 6.04
CA ASP A 171 -0.30 -16.67 5.44
C ASP A 171 -1.45 -16.90 4.46
N LYS A 172 -1.14 -17.48 3.29
CA LYS A 172 -2.12 -17.67 2.20
C LYS A 172 -3.23 -18.65 2.59
N ASN A 173 -2.94 -19.65 3.45
CA ASN A 173 -3.93 -20.59 3.94
C ASN A 173 -4.89 -19.92 4.94
N LEU A 174 -4.36 -19.00 5.78
CA LEU A 174 -5.23 -18.21 6.67
C LEU A 174 -6.11 -17.26 5.86
N LEU A 175 -5.57 -16.58 4.83
CA LEU A 175 -6.39 -15.76 3.92
C LEU A 175 -7.50 -16.58 3.27
N LYS A 176 -7.21 -17.84 2.87
CA LYS A 176 -8.24 -18.72 2.33
C LYS A 176 -9.30 -19.07 3.36
N LYS A 177 -8.92 -19.38 4.62
CA LYS A 177 -9.89 -19.62 5.71
C LYS A 177 -10.77 -18.39 5.97
N ILE A 178 -10.21 -17.19 5.93
CA ILE A 178 -10.96 -15.93 6.04
C ILE A 178 -11.96 -15.80 4.89
N LEU A 179 -11.56 -16.09 3.64
CA LEU A 179 -12.44 -16.04 2.48
C LEU A 179 -13.59 -17.05 2.60
N ASP A 180 -13.29 -18.31 2.99
CA ASP A 180 -14.29 -19.37 3.19
C ASP A 180 -15.32 -18.94 4.25
N LYS A 181 -14.83 -18.48 5.41
CA LYS A 181 -15.68 -18.04 6.53
C LYS A 181 -16.53 -16.82 6.17
N SER A 182 -15.95 -15.87 5.43
CA SER A 182 -16.66 -14.68 4.97
C SER A 182 -17.72 -15.01 3.94
N LEU A 183 -17.47 -15.99 3.05
CA LEU A 183 -18.44 -16.44 2.06
C LEU A 183 -19.67 -17.10 2.74
N GLU A 184 -19.43 -17.92 3.79
CA GLU A 184 -20.50 -18.52 4.61
C GLU A 184 -21.40 -17.46 5.27
N ASN A 185 -20.86 -16.28 5.56
CA ASN A 185 -21.56 -15.18 6.23
C ASN A 185 -21.98 -14.05 5.27
N ASN A 186 -21.87 -14.25 3.95
CA ASN A 186 -22.20 -13.28 2.89
C ASN A 186 -21.41 -11.97 2.99
N ALA A 187 -20.22 -12.01 3.57
CA ALA A 187 -19.34 -10.86 3.70
C ALA A 187 -18.31 -10.78 2.57
N TYR A 188 -18.01 -9.57 2.10
CA TYR A 188 -16.91 -9.32 1.19
C TYR A 188 -15.58 -9.28 1.94
N VAL A 189 -14.50 -9.62 1.25
CA VAL A 189 -13.13 -9.48 1.75
C VAL A 189 -12.33 -8.63 0.75
N VAL A 190 -11.86 -7.48 1.18
CA VAL A 190 -10.91 -6.66 0.43
C VAL A 190 -9.50 -7.00 0.88
N ILE A 191 -8.67 -7.46 -0.04
CA ILE A 191 -7.24 -7.68 0.18
C ILE A 191 -6.46 -6.60 -0.58
N ASP A 192 -5.83 -5.70 0.16
CA ASP A 192 -5.02 -4.64 -0.42
C ASP A 192 -3.59 -5.13 -0.65
N GLU A 193 -3.25 -5.38 -1.90
CA GLU A 193 -1.95 -5.84 -2.37
C GLU A 193 -1.07 -4.68 -2.90
N SER A 194 -1.29 -3.44 -2.47
CA SER A 194 -0.61 -2.23 -2.99
C SER A 194 0.91 -2.27 -2.88
N PHE A 195 1.49 -3.09 -2.00
CA PHE A 195 2.93 -3.25 -1.83
C PHE A 195 3.47 -4.56 -2.37
N LEU A 196 2.61 -5.45 -2.87
CA LEU A 196 3.01 -6.81 -3.24
C LEU A 196 3.97 -6.86 -4.44
N HIS A 197 3.94 -5.89 -5.33
CA HIS A 197 4.85 -5.82 -6.49
C HIS A 197 6.34 -5.75 -6.12
N PHE A 198 6.68 -5.36 -4.88
CA PHE A 198 8.07 -5.35 -4.39
C PHE A 198 8.61 -6.75 -4.00
N ILE A 199 7.77 -7.78 -4.07
CA ILE A 199 8.09 -9.14 -3.63
C ILE A 199 8.10 -10.05 -4.85
N LYS A 200 9.13 -10.90 -4.95
CA LYS A 200 9.27 -11.82 -6.09
C LYS A 200 8.36 -13.05 -5.97
N GLU A 201 8.16 -13.51 -4.74
CA GLU A 201 7.38 -14.70 -4.43
C GLU A 201 5.88 -14.45 -4.65
N ASP A 202 5.14 -15.50 -5.04
CA ASP A 202 3.70 -15.42 -5.29
C ASP A 202 2.90 -15.50 -3.98
N PHE A 203 2.62 -14.35 -3.40
CA PHE A 203 1.69 -14.19 -2.27
C PHE A 203 0.32 -13.64 -2.69
N SER A 204 0.12 -13.34 -3.97
CA SER A 204 -1.15 -12.78 -4.45
C SER A 204 -2.30 -13.78 -4.34
N MET A 205 -3.47 -13.24 -3.98
CA MET A 205 -4.71 -14.01 -3.98
C MET A 205 -5.44 -13.96 -5.32
N ILE A 206 -4.80 -13.45 -6.38
CA ILE A 206 -5.43 -13.26 -7.70
C ILE A 206 -5.99 -14.56 -8.30
N THR A 207 -5.32 -15.69 -8.08
CA THR A 207 -5.80 -17.00 -8.57
C THR A 207 -7.09 -17.49 -7.92
N PHE A 208 -7.54 -16.83 -6.83
CA PHE A 208 -8.79 -17.15 -6.15
C PHE A 208 -9.98 -16.29 -6.63
N ILE A 209 -9.76 -15.23 -7.42
CA ILE A 209 -10.80 -14.31 -7.91
C ILE A 209 -11.94 -15.05 -8.60
N LYS A 210 -11.64 -16.06 -9.43
CA LYS A 210 -12.66 -16.83 -10.16
C LYS A 210 -13.53 -17.68 -9.25
N ASN A 211 -13.00 -18.14 -8.12
CA ASN A 211 -13.67 -19.07 -7.21
C ASN A 211 -14.40 -18.35 -6.06
N TYR A 212 -14.00 -17.10 -5.76
CA TYR A 212 -14.53 -16.32 -4.63
C TYR A 212 -15.09 -14.99 -5.10
N LYS A 213 -16.41 -14.93 -5.36
CA LYS A 213 -17.08 -13.67 -5.77
C LYS A 213 -17.01 -12.59 -4.70
N ASN A 214 -16.85 -12.98 -3.44
CA ASN A 214 -16.69 -12.08 -2.30
C ASN A 214 -15.24 -11.58 -2.13
N LEU A 215 -14.26 -12.04 -2.92
CA LEU A 215 -12.89 -11.55 -2.90
C LEU A 215 -12.74 -10.31 -3.80
N ILE A 216 -12.21 -9.24 -3.23
CA ILE A 216 -11.82 -8.03 -3.95
C ILE A 216 -10.34 -7.80 -3.68
N ILE A 217 -9.53 -7.65 -4.73
CA ILE A 217 -8.11 -7.30 -4.60
C ILE A 217 -7.94 -5.86 -5.03
N ILE A 218 -7.21 -5.07 -4.25
CA ILE A 218 -6.82 -3.69 -4.60
C ILE A 218 -5.32 -3.64 -4.83
N LYS A 219 -4.88 -2.95 -5.89
CA LYS A 219 -3.47 -2.77 -6.21
C LYS A 219 -3.16 -1.32 -6.58
N SER A 220 -2.01 -0.83 -6.08
CA SER A 220 -1.51 0.50 -6.40
C SER A 220 -0.29 0.40 -7.31
N LEU A 221 -0.31 1.10 -8.43
CA LEU A 221 0.83 1.19 -9.34
C LEU A 221 1.79 2.33 -8.97
N THR A 222 1.33 3.25 -8.10
CA THR A 222 2.04 4.49 -7.80
C THR A 222 3.32 4.31 -7.00
N LYS A 223 3.40 3.28 -6.13
CA LYS A 223 4.55 3.05 -5.26
C LYS A 223 5.66 2.34 -6.01
N PHE A 224 5.34 1.25 -6.68
CA PHE A 224 6.31 0.40 -7.39
C PHE A 224 6.92 1.13 -8.61
N PHE A 225 6.10 1.81 -9.40
CA PHE A 225 6.56 2.56 -10.57
C PHE A 225 6.96 4.01 -10.26
N ALA A 226 6.99 4.40 -8.98
CA ALA A 226 7.37 5.74 -8.52
C ALA A 226 6.62 6.89 -9.23
N ILE A 227 5.32 6.73 -9.42
CA ILE A 227 4.42 7.67 -10.11
C ILE A 227 3.26 8.16 -9.22
N PRO A 228 3.50 8.53 -7.95
CA PRO A 228 2.39 8.90 -7.06
C PRO A 228 1.64 10.16 -7.52
N GLY A 229 2.30 11.04 -8.28
CA GLY A 229 1.74 12.31 -8.75
C GLY A 229 0.68 12.17 -9.83
N ILE A 230 0.71 11.11 -10.64
CA ILE A 230 -0.23 10.91 -11.76
C ILE A 230 -1.46 10.09 -11.39
N ARG A 231 -1.50 9.51 -10.19
CA ARG A 231 -2.68 8.88 -9.58
C ARG A 231 -3.31 7.76 -10.40
N ILE A 232 -2.91 6.51 -10.16
CA ILE A 232 -3.50 5.33 -10.79
C ILE A 232 -3.43 4.11 -9.88
N GLY A 233 -4.50 3.32 -9.88
CA GLY A 233 -4.63 2.05 -9.20
C GLY A 233 -5.79 1.26 -9.78
N TYR A 234 -5.91 0.01 -9.38
CA TYR A 234 -7.00 -0.85 -9.83
C TYR A 234 -7.44 -1.84 -8.77
N GLY A 235 -8.65 -2.33 -8.93
CA GLY A 235 -9.21 -3.46 -8.19
C GLY A 235 -9.54 -4.60 -9.13
N LEU A 236 -9.68 -5.80 -8.54
CA LEU A 236 -10.07 -7.03 -9.24
C LEU A 236 -11.20 -7.70 -8.47
N ASN A 237 -12.25 -8.11 -9.16
CA ASN A 237 -13.34 -8.88 -8.59
C ASN A 237 -14.11 -9.61 -9.70
N SER A 238 -14.77 -10.73 -9.40
CA SER A 238 -15.56 -11.50 -10.37
C SER A 238 -17.08 -11.46 -10.14
N ASP A 239 -17.55 -10.73 -9.13
CA ASP A 239 -18.97 -10.51 -8.91
C ASP A 239 -19.51 -9.44 -9.85
N LYS A 240 -20.27 -9.84 -10.86
CA LYS A 240 -20.86 -8.93 -11.86
C LYS A 240 -21.75 -7.86 -11.23
N MET A 241 -22.49 -8.22 -10.17
CA MET A 241 -23.39 -7.27 -9.51
C MET A 241 -22.62 -6.17 -8.80
N LEU A 242 -21.53 -6.51 -8.12
CA LEU A 242 -20.65 -5.52 -7.49
C LEU A 242 -19.96 -4.66 -8.55
N LEU A 243 -19.42 -5.27 -9.60
CA LEU A 243 -18.77 -4.55 -10.71
C LEU A 243 -19.69 -3.53 -11.37
N GLU A 244 -20.95 -3.90 -11.62
CA GLU A 244 -21.97 -2.98 -12.17
C GLU A 244 -22.27 -1.82 -11.22
N LYS A 245 -22.39 -2.08 -9.89
CA LYS A 245 -22.58 -1.02 -8.90
C LYS A 245 -21.39 -0.06 -8.86
N VAL A 246 -20.15 -0.58 -8.81
CA VAL A 246 -18.94 0.23 -8.82
C VAL A 246 -18.85 1.06 -10.09
N ASN A 247 -19.08 0.48 -11.26
CA ASN A 247 -19.05 1.20 -12.53
C ASN A 247 -20.09 2.35 -12.59
N ARG A 248 -21.26 2.16 -11.97
CA ARG A 248 -22.33 3.18 -11.95
C ARG A 248 -21.96 4.41 -11.13
N ILE A 249 -21.18 4.24 -10.05
CA ILE A 249 -20.79 5.33 -9.16
C ILE A 249 -19.43 5.94 -9.50
N THR A 250 -18.63 5.25 -10.31
CA THR A 250 -17.34 5.76 -10.77
C THR A 250 -17.55 6.88 -11.79
N PRO A 251 -16.97 8.08 -11.59
CA PRO A 251 -17.09 9.16 -12.54
C PRO A 251 -16.53 8.78 -13.92
N ALA A 252 -17.18 9.24 -14.99
CA ALA A 252 -16.64 9.09 -16.33
C ALA A 252 -15.30 9.83 -16.45
N TRP A 253 -14.36 9.27 -17.20
CA TRP A 253 -13.01 9.83 -17.42
C TRP A 253 -12.22 10.10 -16.13
N ASN A 254 -12.40 9.25 -15.12
CA ASN A 254 -11.75 9.38 -13.80
C ASN A 254 -10.21 9.22 -13.86
N ILE A 255 -9.66 8.60 -14.90
CA ILE A 255 -8.22 8.45 -15.11
C ILE A 255 -7.76 9.41 -16.20
N ASN A 256 -6.72 10.18 -15.91
CA ASN A 256 -6.12 11.08 -16.89
C ASN A 256 -5.29 10.30 -17.92
N ILE A 257 -5.24 10.82 -19.14
CA ILE A 257 -4.59 10.14 -20.27
C ILE A 257 -3.08 9.90 -20.06
N LEU A 258 -2.39 10.79 -19.36
CA LEU A 258 -0.96 10.62 -19.09
C LEU A 258 -0.70 9.47 -18.11
N ALA A 259 -1.60 9.24 -17.15
CA ALA A 259 -1.55 8.09 -16.27
C ALA A 259 -1.77 6.78 -17.02
N GLU A 260 -2.73 6.77 -17.97
CA GLU A 260 -2.97 5.63 -18.85
C GLU A 260 -1.72 5.29 -19.67
N GLU A 261 -1.16 6.26 -20.39
CA GLU A 261 0.02 6.04 -21.25
C GLU A 261 1.26 5.61 -20.46
N ALA A 262 1.51 6.25 -19.31
CA ALA A 262 2.61 5.88 -18.44
C ALA A 262 2.51 4.43 -17.95
N VAL A 263 1.32 4.01 -17.53
CA VAL A 263 1.10 2.66 -16.99
C VAL A 263 1.18 1.60 -18.08
N LYS A 264 0.59 1.83 -19.25
CA LYS A 264 0.69 0.91 -20.40
C LYS A 264 2.15 0.62 -20.76
N SER A 265 3.01 1.62 -20.67
CA SER A 265 4.45 1.49 -20.92
C SER A 265 5.19 0.83 -19.76
N ALA A 266 4.93 1.27 -18.52
CA ALA A 266 5.58 0.75 -17.31
C ALA A 266 5.31 -0.75 -17.09
N LEU A 267 4.09 -1.22 -17.33
CA LEU A 267 3.71 -2.63 -17.16
C LEU A 267 4.43 -3.58 -18.14
N LYS A 268 4.94 -3.06 -19.26
CA LYS A 268 5.73 -3.81 -20.25
C LYS A 268 7.24 -3.75 -20.01
N ASP A 269 7.69 -2.90 -19.08
CA ASP A 269 9.11 -2.69 -18.79
C ASP A 269 9.65 -3.77 -17.81
N ASN A 270 9.81 -4.99 -18.33
CA ASN A 270 10.31 -6.11 -17.53
C ASN A 270 11.71 -5.84 -16.93
N LYS A 271 12.55 -5.05 -17.62
CA LYS A 271 13.89 -4.70 -17.10
C LYS A 271 13.79 -3.84 -15.84
N TYR A 272 12.90 -2.84 -15.85
CA TYR A 272 12.66 -2.02 -14.66
C TYR A 272 12.05 -2.84 -13.53
N ILE A 273 11.10 -3.72 -13.83
CA ILE A 273 10.41 -4.57 -12.84
C ILE A 273 11.42 -5.48 -12.14
N GLU A 274 12.24 -6.20 -12.89
CA GLU A 274 13.29 -7.10 -12.36
C GLU A 274 14.33 -6.33 -11.55
N ALA A 275 14.85 -5.22 -12.10
CA ALA A 275 15.81 -4.36 -11.40
C ALA A 275 15.26 -3.80 -10.10
N SER A 276 13.97 -3.41 -10.07
CA SER A 276 13.30 -2.90 -8.87
C SER A 276 13.18 -3.95 -7.77
N ILE A 277 12.83 -5.19 -8.12
CA ILE A 277 12.70 -6.30 -7.16
C ILE A 277 14.07 -6.66 -6.59
N GLU A 278 15.09 -6.80 -7.45
CA GLU A 278 16.46 -7.14 -7.03
C GLU A 278 17.07 -6.06 -6.15
N PHE A 279 16.96 -4.79 -6.58
CA PHE A 279 17.42 -3.63 -5.81
C PHE A 279 16.73 -3.59 -4.44
N MET A 280 15.41 -3.72 -4.42
CA MET A 280 14.64 -3.65 -3.18
C MET A 280 15.02 -4.77 -2.21
N LYS A 281 15.21 -5.99 -2.68
CA LYS A 281 15.67 -7.10 -1.85
C LYS A 281 17.00 -6.78 -1.17
N LYS A 282 18.00 -6.31 -1.94
CA LYS A 282 19.33 -5.96 -1.44
C LYS A 282 19.28 -4.83 -0.40
N GLU A 283 18.65 -3.71 -0.74
CA GLU A 283 18.65 -2.52 0.11
C GLU A 283 17.75 -2.68 1.34
N LYS A 284 16.66 -3.42 1.24
CA LYS A 284 15.81 -3.78 2.37
C LYS A 284 16.60 -4.63 3.38
N ASP A 285 17.29 -5.67 2.92
CA ASP A 285 18.07 -6.55 3.79
C ASP A 285 19.23 -5.79 4.44
N TYR A 286 19.91 -4.92 3.70
CA TYR A 286 20.94 -4.03 4.25
C TYR A 286 20.37 -3.14 5.35
N LEU A 287 19.34 -2.33 5.04
CA LEU A 287 18.78 -1.36 5.97
C LEU A 287 18.21 -2.04 7.23
N TYR A 288 17.52 -3.16 7.07
CA TYR A 288 17.01 -3.94 8.20
C TYR A 288 18.15 -4.44 9.12
N ASN A 289 19.22 -5.00 8.54
CA ASN A 289 20.34 -5.51 9.29
C ASN A 289 21.08 -4.41 10.07
N GLU A 290 21.24 -3.21 9.47
CA GLU A 290 21.83 -2.07 10.15
C GLU A 290 20.93 -1.51 11.26
N ILE A 291 19.63 -1.35 11.02
CA ILE A 291 18.68 -0.77 11.98
C ILE A 291 18.49 -1.68 13.20
N LYS A 292 18.41 -3.00 13.04
CA LYS A 292 18.21 -3.94 14.16
C LYS A 292 19.39 -3.99 15.14
N GLU A 293 20.60 -3.60 14.70
CA GLU A 293 21.80 -3.55 15.52
C GLU A 293 21.96 -2.19 16.27
N ILE A 294 21.09 -1.22 16.01
CA ILE A 294 21.13 0.06 16.72
C ILE A 294 20.56 -0.12 18.13
N TYR A 295 21.36 0.23 19.13
CA TYR A 295 20.93 0.19 20.53
C TYR A 295 19.64 1.01 20.75
N GLY A 296 18.69 0.44 21.49
CA GLY A 296 17.40 1.07 21.77
C GLY A 296 16.38 0.96 20.63
N ILE A 297 16.68 0.22 19.55
CA ILE A 297 15.72 -0.06 18.46
C ILE A 297 15.35 -1.55 18.43
N LYS A 298 14.05 -1.83 18.45
CA LYS A 298 13.50 -3.13 18.08
C LYS A 298 12.92 -3.05 16.67
N ALA A 299 13.64 -3.55 15.68
CA ALA A 299 13.18 -3.60 14.30
C ALA A 299 12.38 -4.88 14.03
N PHE A 300 11.27 -4.76 13.27
CA PHE A 300 10.47 -5.89 12.81
C PHE A 300 10.91 -6.29 11.40
N LYS A 301 10.97 -7.61 11.14
CA LYS A 301 11.45 -8.12 9.84
C LYS A 301 10.53 -7.70 8.70
N PRO A 302 11.03 -6.91 7.72
CA PRO A 302 10.20 -6.40 6.64
C PRO A 302 10.04 -7.43 5.50
N SER A 303 8.89 -7.45 4.86
CA SER A 303 8.70 -8.12 3.57
C SER A 303 8.76 -7.16 2.38
N VAL A 304 8.53 -5.87 2.61
CA VAL A 304 8.33 -4.82 1.59
C VAL A 304 9.37 -3.70 1.65
N ASN A 305 9.11 -2.60 0.98
CA ASN A 305 10.02 -1.46 0.79
C ASN A 305 10.05 -0.46 1.97
N PHE A 306 9.81 -0.93 3.18
CA PHE A 306 9.94 -0.12 4.41
C PHE A 306 10.27 -0.98 5.62
N ILE A 307 10.88 -0.36 6.62
CA ILE A 307 11.21 -0.95 7.91
C ILE A 307 10.29 -0.36 8.97
N PHE A 308 9.58 -1.19 9.69
CA PHE A 308 8.81 -0.84 10.88
C PHE A 308 9.66 -1.14 12.12
N PHE A 309 9.72 -0.20 13.06
CA PHE A 309 10.51 -0.39 14.28
C PHE A 309 9.90 0.35 15.47
N LYS A 310 10.30 -0.08 16.67
CA LYS A 310 9.94 0.51 17.94
C LYS A 310 11.19 0.97 18.66
N LEU A 311 11.09 2.09 19.38
CA LEU A 311 12.11 2.49 20.37
C LEU A 311 11.91 1.71 21.65
N ASP A 312 13.00 1.18 22.22
CA ASP A 312 12.94 0.51 23.51
C ASP A 312 12.76 1.55 24.64
N SER A 313 11.76 1.31 25.49
CA SER A 313 11.38 2.22 26.55
C SER A 313 12.28 2.14 27.80
N LYS A 314 13.21 1.18 27.86
CA LYS A 314 13.88 0.83 29.12
C LYS A 314 14.90 1.86 29.65
N GLU A 315 15.29 2.88 28.86
CA GLU A 315 16.37 3.80 29.26
C GLU A 315 16.08 5.30 29.01
N GLY A 316 14.87 5.76 29.25
CA GLY A 316 14.52 7.20 29.07
C GLY A 316 14.43 7.68 27.64
N LEU A 317 14.47 6.75 26.65
CA LEU A 317 14.30 7.05 25.23
C LEU A 317 12.84 7.37 24.87
N LEU A 318 11.90 7.12 25.78
CA LEU A 318 10.46 7.40 25.61
C LEU A 318 10.15 8.89 25.38
N ASP A 319 10.95 9.78 25.97
CA ASP A 319 10.77 11.23 25.84
C ASP A 319 11.53 11.81 24.63
N MET A 320 12.25 10.96 23.89
CA MET A 320 13.04 11.41 22.76
C MET A 320 12.17 11.49 21.51
N ASP A 321 11.81 12.69 21.11
CA ASP A 321 11.20 12.94 19.80
C ASP A 321 12.23 12.75 18.66
N ILE A 322 12.46 11.50 18.32
CA ILE A 322 13.36 11.13 17.21
C ILE A 322 12.97 11.83 15.91
N LYS A 323 11.68 12.00 15.68
CA LYS A 323 11.17 12.64 14.46
C LYS A 323 11.68 14.08 14.35
N ASN A 324 11.59 14.87 15.42
CA ASN A 324 12.04 16.27 15.42
C ASN A 324 13.56 16.35 15.26
N LYS A 325 14.32 15.51 15.95
CA LYS A 325 15.79 15.47 15.80
C LYS A 325 16.24 15.08 14.38
N LEU A 326 15.52 14.20 13.72
CA LEU A 326 15.80 13.84 12.32
C LEU A 326 15.43 14.98 11.37
N ILE A 327 14.31 15.67 11.63
CA ILE A 327 13.90 16.84 10.82
C ILE A 327 14.95 17.96 10.90
N GLU A 328 15.55 18.23 12.06
CA GLU A 328 16.68 19.18 12.21
C GLU A 328 17.87 18.83 11.32
N LYS A 329 18.00 17.57 10.91
CA LYS A 329 19.00 17.06 9.97
C LYS A 329 18.45 16.88 8.54
N ASN A 330 17.30 17.47 8.25
CA ASN A 330 16.59 17.37 6.96
C ASN A 330 16.16 15.93 6.60
N ILE A 331 15.94 15.07 7.59
CA ILE A 331 15.48 13.71 7.38
C ILE A 331 14.04 13.58 7.90
N LEU A 332 13.14 13.11 7.06
CA LEU A 332 11.74 12.91 7.40
C LEU A 332 11.42 11.42 7.52
N ILE A 333 10.89 11.01 8.67
CA ILE A 333 10.39 9.64 8.92
C ILE A 333 8.90 9.64 9.25
N ARG A 334 8.26 8.48 9.20
CA ARG A 334 6.86 8.31 9.56
C ARG A 334 6.71 7.89 11.02
N SER A 335 6.17 8.77 11.89
CA SER A 335 5.64 8.36 13.20
C SER A 335 4.37 7.54 13.01
N CYS A 336 4.25 6.44 13.74
CA CYS A 336 3.08 5.56 13.67
C CYS A 336 2.12 5.74 14.85
N SER A 337 2.26 6.81 15.64
CA SER A 337 1.45 7.08 16.85
C SER A 337 -0.05 7.27 16.59
N ASN A 338 -0.44 7.57 15.35
CA ASN A 338 -1.84 7.73 14.96
C ASN A 338 -2.49 6.45 14.42
N TYR A 339 -1.76 5.32 14.41
CA TYR A 339 -2.36 4.04 14.07
C TYR A 339 -2.98 3.40 15.32
N HIS A 340 -4.17 2.84 15.20
CA HIS A 340 -4.79 2.09 16.30
C HIS A 340 -3.88 0.98 16.82
N GLY A 341 -3.72 0.91 18.15
CA GLY A 341 -2.87 -0.07 18.81
C GLY A 341 -1.37 0.24 18.82
N LEU A 342 -0.95 1.39 18.30
CA LEU A 342 0.43 1.89 18.38
C LEU A 342 0.51 3.19 19.20
N ASP A 343 1.69 3.48 19.72
CA ASP A 343 2.01 4.69 20.47
C ASP A 343 3.13 5.49 19.78
N ASN A 344 3.65 6.51 20.45
CA ASN A 344 4.70 7.40 19.95
C ASN A 344 6.10 6.76 19.88
N THR A 345 6.24 5.52 20.30
CA THR A 345 7.50 4.77 20.19
C THR A 345 7.66 4.05 18.85
N TYR A 346 6.59 3.94 18.06
CA TYR A 346 6.62 3.21 16.78
C TYR A 346 6.84 4.14 15.59
N TYR A 347 7.72 3.71 14.71
CA TYR A 347 8.12 4.44 13.51
C TYR A 347 8.21 3.53 12.30
N ARG A 348 8.11 4.13 11.10
CA ARG A 348 8.33 3.46 9.83
C ARG A 348 9.23 4.32 8.94
N ILE A 349 10.22 3.70 8.32
CA ILE A 349 11.11 4.32 7.34
C ILE A 349 11.05 3.56 6.02
N ALA A 350 11.00 4.28 4.91
CA ALA A 350 11.09 3.70 3.57
C ALA A 350 12.50 3.16 3.31
N VAL A 351 12.60 2.10 2.52
CA VAL A 351 13.88 1.68 1.92
C VAL A 351 14.18 2.63 0.76
N ARG A 352 15.34 3.30 0.79
CA ARG A 352 15.78 4.25 -0.23
C ARG A 352 17.04 3.75 -0.95
N ASN A 353 17.67 4.60 -1.75
CA ASN A 353 18.96 4.27 -2.33
C ASN A 353 20.02 4.06 -1.24
N HIS A 354 21.10 3.35 -1.56
CA HIS A 354 22.13 2.95 -0.61
C HIS A 354 22.74 4.13 0.15
N LYS A 355 22.99 5.25 -0.55
CA LYS A 355 23.55 6.46 0.07
C LYS A 355 22.62 7.03 1.14
N ASP A 356 21.34 7.16 0.85
CA ASP A 356 20.36 7.67 1.81
C ASP A 356 20.19 6.69 2.97
N ASN A 357 20.19 5.36 2.71
CA ASN A 357 20.12 4.33 3.75
C ASN A 357 21.30 4.41 4.72
N ILE A 358 22.52 4.67 4.24
CA ILE A 358 23.70 4.93 5.12
C ILE A 358 23.46 6.18 5.97
N VAL A 359 22.94 7.26 5.39
CA VAL A 359 22.70 8.52 6.13
C VAL A 359 21.73 8.32 7.28
N ILE A 360 20.58 7.67 7.07
CA ILE A 360 19.60 7.44 8.16
C ILE A 360 20.18 6.55 9.25
N VAL A 361 20.90 5.48 8.90
CA VAL A 361 21.55 4.57 9.87
C VAL A 361 22.53 5.32 10.75
N ASN A 362 23.45 6.10 10.15
CA ASN A 362 24.46 6.85 10.91
C ASN A 362 23.80 7.93 11.79
N THR A 363 22.76 8.59 11.28
CA THR A 363 22.05 9.62 12.03
C THR A 363 21.30 9.02 13.22
N LEU A 364 20.65 7.86 13.05
CA LEU A 364 20.00 7.16 14.18
C LEU A 364 21.01 6.70 15.23
N LYS A 365 22.16 6.15 14.80
CA LYS A 365 23.27 5.80 15.72
C LYS A 365 23.75 7.02 16.51
N GLU A 366 23.97 8.16 15.85
CA GLU A 366 24.37 9.42 16.51
C GLU A 366 23.34 9.92 17.54
N ILE A 367 22.05 9.85 17.21
CA ILE A 367 20.98 10.34 18.08
C ILE A 367 20.78 9.44 19.31
N LEU A 368 20.91 8.11 19.15
CA LEU A 368 20.55 7.12 20.16
C LEU A 368 21.73 6.62 21.02
N GLN A 369 22.96 6.79 20.55
CA GLN A 369 24.17 6.34 21.28
C GLN A 369 24.77 7.41 22.20
N ARG A 370 24.04 8.48 22.53
CA ARG A 370 24.49 9.54 23.42
C ARG A 370 24.30 9.21 24.89
#